data_e290970a3baec1de61f808d7e8ab1c30
#
_entry.id   e290970a3baec1de61f808d7e8ab1c30
#
_cell.length_a   1.000
_cell.length_b   1.000
_cell.length_c   1.000
_cell.angle_alpha   90.00
_cell.angle_beta   90.00
_cell.angle_gamma   90.00
#
_symmetry.space_group_name_H-M   'P 1'
#
loop_
_entity.id
_entity.type
_entity.pdbx_description
1 polymer ?
#
loop_
_entity_poly.entity_id
_entity_poly.type
_entity_poly.pdbx_seq_one_letter_code
_entity_poly.pdbx_strand_id
1 'polypeptide(L)'
;MPKEMLPIVAKPLIQYGVEEAIEAGLHQIAIVTGRGKRALEDHFDTSYELEHQIQGTSKEGLLKEIRSIIDQATFSYTRQIEMKGLGHAILTGEPLIGPEPFAVLLADDLCINEGPSVLAQMVDLYRQEGCSIVAVEEVPPSETDKYGIVSGKNRNKQVLEIESMVEKPDPSEAPTNLAVIGRYILTPDIFDILRDLPPGRNGEVQITDALNIQAQEGRVLAYRFQGRRFDCGSIEGFVAATQAVFTSQYNPSA
;
A
#
# COMPACT_ATOMS: atom_id res chain seq x y z
N MET A 1 -14.43 4.39 -14.36
CA MET A 1 -13.64 3.24 -13.88
C MET A 1 -12.80 3.71 -12.71
N PRO A 2 -12.71 2.96 -11.60
CA PRO A 2 -11.82 3.30 -10.48
C PRO A 2 -10.35 3.36 -10.93
N LYS A 3 -9.55 4.28 -10.36
CA LYS A 3 -8.14 4.43 -10.73
C LYS A 3 -7.32 3.16 -10.46
N GLU A 4 -7.70 2.41 -9.45
CA GLU A 4 -7.08 1.14 -9.05
C GLU A 4 -7.29 0.03 -10.10
N MET A 5 -8.27 0.20 -11.00
CA MET A 5 -8.56 -0.71 -12.12
C MET A 5 -7.93 -0.25 -13.44
N LEU A 6 -7.16 0.83 -13.45
CA LEU A 6 -6.40 1.21 -14.64
C LEU A 6 -5.31 0.18 -14.91
N PRO A 7 -5.19 -0.32 -16.15
CA PRO A 7 -4.20 -1.36 -16.47
C PRO A 7 -2.79 -0.78 -16.54
N ILE A 8 -1.87 -1.39 -15.81
CA ILE A 8 -0.43 -1.26 -16.03
C ILE A 8 -0.02 -2.44 -16.93
N VAL A 9 0.17 -2.16 -18.20
CA VAL A 9 0.39 -3.14 -19.27
C VAL A 9 -0.79 -4.14 -19.38
N ALA A 10 -0.74 -5.29 -18.72
CA ALA A 10 -1.73 -6.37 -18.86
C ALA A 10 -2.62 -6.57 -17.64
N LYS A 11 -2.30 -5.96 -16.48
CA LYS A 11 -2.98 -6.19 -15.21
C LYS A 11 -3.49 -4.87 -14.62
N PRO A 12 -4.65 -4.84 -13.94
CA PRO A 12 -5.08 -3.66 -13.21
C PRO A 12 -4.12 -3.37 -12.04
N LEU A 13 -3.95 -2.09 -11.71
CA LEU A 13 -3.00 -1.64 -10.71
C LEU A 13 -3.17 -2.33 -9.35
N ILE A 14 -4.41 -2.54 -8.91
CA ILE A 14 -4.69 -3.23 -7.63
C ILE A 14 -4.15 -4.66 -7.60
N GLN A 15 -4.09 -5.35 -8.72
CA GLN A 15 -3.59 -6.73 -8.79
C GLN A 15 -2.12 -6.83 -8.39
N TYR A 16 -1.30 -5.84 -8.75
CA TYR A 16 0.10 -5.80 -8.32
C TYR A 16 0.24 -5.73 -6.80
N GLY A 17 -0.61 -4.93 -6.12
CA GLY A 17 -0.62 -4.86 -4.67
C GLY A 17 -1.06 -6.17 -4.02
N VAL A 18 -2.03 -6.87 -4.60
CA VAL A 18 -2.48 -8.18 -4.13
C VAL A 18 -1.40 -9.25 -4.33
N GLU A 19 -0.76 -9.28 -5.50
CA GLU A 19 0.37 -10.19 -5.78
C GLU A 19 1.54 -9.94 -4.80
N GLU A 20 1.86 -8.69 -4.52
CA GLU A 20 2.87 -8.29 -3.53
C GLU A 20 2.53 -8.79 -2.12
N ALA A 21 1.25 -8.71 -1.71
CA ALA A 21 0.80 -9.21 -0.42
C ALA A 21 0.92 -10.75 -0.32
N ILE A 22 0.51 -11.46 -1.36
CA ILE A 22 0.63 -12.93 -1.44
C ILE A 22 2.10 -13.37 -1.40
N GLU A 23 2.98 -12.71 -2.15
CA GLU A 23 4.42 -12.96 -2.14
C GLU A 23 5.02 -12.76 -0.73
N ALA A 24 4.55 -11.76 0.01
CA ALA A 24 4.96 -11.52 1.38
C ALA A 24 4.38 -12.53 2.40
N GLY A 25 3.57 -13.49 1.94
CA GLY A 25 2.92 -14.52 2.77
C GLY A 25 1.63 -14.05 3.45
N LEU A 26 1.02 -12.97 2.96
CA LEU A 26 -0.25 -12.43 3.47
C LEU A 26 -1.39 -12.90 2.57
N HIS A 27 -2.16 -13.88 3.05
CA HIS A 27 -3.21 -14.55 2.28
C HIS A 27 -4.63 -14.12 2.66
N GLN A 28 -4.81 -13.29 3.67
CA GLN A 28 -6.09 -12.68 4.02
C GLN A 28 -6.08 -11.23 3.58
N ILE A 29 -6.88 -10.92 2.56
CA ILE A 29 -6.90 -9.61 1.91
C ILE A 29 -8.23 -8.92 2.25
N ALA A 30 -8.16 -7.82 2.99
CA ALA A 30 -9.29 -6.94 3.27
C ALA A 30 -9.24 -5.72 2.35
N ILE A 31 -10.23 -5.54 1.50
CA ILE A 31 -10.30 -4.40 0.58
C ILE A 31 -11.32 -3.39 1.10
N VAL A 32 -10.84 -2.19 1.44
CA VAL A 32 -11.70 -1.07 1.81
C VAL A 32 -12.11 -0.33 0.54
N THR A 33 -13.37 -0.46 0.17
CA THR A 33 -13.92 0.11 -1.07
C THR A 33 -14.72 1.40 -0.81
N GLY A 34 -15.22 2.01 -1.88
CA GLY A 34 -16.09 3.17 -1.84
C GLY A 34 -17.20 3.07 -2.90
N ARG A 35 -18.03 4.10 -2.97
CA ARG A 35 -19.10 4.17 -3.98
C ARG A 35 -18.52 4.10 -5.40
N GLY A 36 -19.09 3.26 -6.26
CA GLY A 36 -18.71 3.14 -7.67
C GLY A 36 -17.48 2.28 -7.94
N LYS A 37 -16.96 1.55 -6.92
CA LYS A 37 -15.75 0.71 -7.04
C LYS A 37 -16.04 -0.80 -7.15
N ARG A 38 -17.26 -1.21 -7.53
CA ARG A 38 -17.65 -2.63 -7.67
C ARG A 38 -16.71 -3.43 -8.57
N ALA A 39 -16.11 -2.80 -9.59
CA ALA A 39 -15.16 -3.46 -10.46
C ALA A 39 -13.93 -4.05 -9.74
N LEU A 40 -13.60 -3.58 -8.53
CA LEU A 40 -12.56 -4.17 -7.68
C LEU A 40 -12.99 -5.53 -7.12
N GLU A 41 -14.26 -5.63 -6.71
CA GLU A 41 -14.85 -6.86 -6.20
C GLU A 41 -14.98 -7.88 -7.34
N ASP A 42 -15.57 -7.47 -8.46
CA ASP A 42 -15.78 -8.30 -9.65
C ASP A 42 -14.45 -8.84 -10.23
N HIS A 43 -13.31 -8.13 -10.05
CA HIS A 43 -12.01 -8.55 -10.58
C HIS A 43 -11.43 -9.79 -9.87
N PHE A 44 -11.64 -9.90 -8.56
CA PHE A 44 -11.18 -11.02 -7.75
C PHE A 44 -12.28 -12.04 -7.46
N ASP A 45 -13.39 -11.97 -8.16
CA ASP A 45 -14.49 -12.92 -8.06
C ASP A 45 -14.52 -13.88 -9.25
N THR A 46 -15.27 -14.96 -9.12
CA THR A 46 -15.46 -15.95 -10.17
C THR A 46 -16.58 -15.52 -11.11
N SER A 47 -16.27 -15.36 -12.40
CA SER A 47 -17.27 -15.19 -13.44
C SER A 47 -17.46 -16.49 -14.22
N TYR A 48 -18.37 -17.34 -13.77
CA TYR A 48 -18.63 -18.64 -14.39
C TYR A 48 -18.91 -18.55 -15.90
N GLU A 49 -19.68 -17.58 -16.34
CA GLU A 49 -20.04 -17.40 -17.76
C GLU A 49 -18.81 -17.03 -18.59
N LEU A 50 -17.99 -16.09 -18.12
CA LEU A 50 -16.77 -15.67 -18.81
C LEU A 50 -15.75 -16.81 -18.87
N GLU A 51 -15.57 -17.52 -17.76
CA GLU A 51 -14.63 -18.63 -17.67
C GLU A 51 -15.01 -19.77 -18.59
N HIS A 52 -16.29 -20.13 -18.65
CA HIS A 52 -16.79 -21.15 -19.57
C HIS A 52 -16.57 -20.78 -21.05
N GLN A 53 -16.73 -19.48 -21.39
CA GLN A 53 -16.49 -18.99 -22.76
C GLN A 53 -15.01 -18.94 -23.15
N ILE A 54 -14.12 -18.74 -22.19
CA ILE A 54 -12.66 -18.63 -22.42
C ILE A 54 -12.00 -20.00 -22.44
N GLN A 55 -12.57 -21.00 -21.79
CA GLN A 55 -12.03 -22.35 -21.68
C GLN A 55 -11.74 -22.94 -23.08
N GLY A 56 -10.52 -23.45 -23.30
CA GLY A 56 -10.07 -23.99 -24.58
C GLY A 56 -9.68 -22.93 -25.62
N THR A 57 -9.73 -21.64 -25.29
CA THR A 57 -9.26 -20.56 -26.17
C THR A 57 -7.83 -20.14 -25.88
N SER A 58 -7.22 -19.31 -26.75
CA SER A 58 -5.90 -18.70 -26.53
C SER A 58 -5.84 -17.79 -25.31
N LYS A 59 -6.98 -17.39 -24.73
CA LYS A 59 -7.09 -16.53 -23.54
C LYS A 59 -7.12 -17.31 -22.21
N GLU A 60 -7.17 -18.63 -22.26
CA GLU A 60 -7.22 -19.48 -21.05
C GLU A 60 -6.01 -19.26 -20.13
N GLY A 61 -4.86 -18.89 -20.67
CA GLY A 61 -3.67 -18.55 -19.89
C GLY A 61 -3.86 -17.37 -18.95
N LEU A 62 -4.55 -16.32 -19.40
CA LEU A 62 -4.88 -15.14 -18.57
C LEU A 62 -5.86 -15.48 -17.45
N LEU A 63 -6.81 -16.39 -17.75
CA LEU A 63 -7.74 -16.86 -16.74
C LEU A 63 -7.04 -17.66 -15.65
N LYS A 64 -6.09 -18.53 -16.00
CA LYS A 64 -5.28 -19.30 -15.04
C LYS A 64 -4.45 -18.40 -14.14
N GLU A 65 -3.94 -17.30 -14.66
CA GLU A 65 -3.18 -16.33 -13.87
C GLU A 65 -4.02 -15.69 -12.78
N ILE A 66 -5.20 -15.13 -13.12
CA ILE A 66 -6.09 -14.52 -12.13
C ILE A 66 -6.64 -15.56 -11.14
N ARG A 67 -6.96 -16.76 -11.60
CA ARG A 67 -7.39 -17.87 -10.75
C ARG A 67 -6.32 -18.26 -9.72
N SER A 68 -5.08 -18.33 -10.13
CA SER A 68 -3.96 -18.60 -9.22
C SER A 68 -3.90 -17.58 -8.07
N ILE A 69 -4.27 -16.33 -8.30
CA ILE A 69 -4.34 -15.28 -7.25
C ILE A 69 -5.54 -15.53 -6.34
N ILE A 70 -6.73 -15.77 -6.91
CA ILE A 70 -7.96 -16.02 -6.16
C ILE A 70 -7.82 -17.26 -5.27
N ASP A 71 -7.19 -18.33 -5.78
CA ASP A 71 -6.99 -19.59 -5.06
C ASP A 71 -5.96 -19.47 -3.91
N GLN A 72 -5.07 -18.49 -3.94
CA GLN A 72 -4.04 -18.27 -2.93
C GLN A 72 -4.46 -17.32 -1.80
N ALA A 73 -5.57 -16.59 -1.94
CA ALA A 73 -5.98 -15.59 -0.96
C ALA A 73 -7.47 -15.65 -0.66
N THR A 74 -7.82 -15.24 0.55
CA THR A 74 -9.22 -15.01 0.95
C THR A 74 -9.51 -13.52 0.89
N PHE A 75 -10.50 -13.13 0.10
CA PHE A 75 -10.89 -11.74 -0.05
C PHE A 75 -12.09 -11.39 0.82
N SER A 76 -11.99 -10.27 1.51
CA SER A 76 -13.08 -9.66 2.27
C SER A 76 -13.21 -8.20 1.90
N TYR A 77 -14.43 -7.69 1.89
CA TYR A 77 -14.71 -6.33 1.46
C TYR A 77 -15.47 -5.57 2.52
N THR A 78 -15.05 -4.33 2.75
CA THR A 78 -15.81 -3.37 3.56
C THR A 78 -15.88 -2.04 2.84
N ARG A 79 -16.80 -1.17 3.27
CA ARG A 79 -17.04 0.09 2.57
C ARG A 79 -16.84 1.29 3.46
N GLN A 80 -15.91 2.15 3.09
CA GLN A 80 -15.83 3.49 3.66
C GLN A 80 -16.95 4.35 3.05
N ILE A 81 -17.96 4.67 3.86
CA ILE A 81 -19.12 5.45 3.41
C ILE A 81 -18.78 6.92 3.30
N GLU A 82 -18.06 7.46 4.28
CA GLU A 82 -17.60 8.85 4.33
C GLU A 82 -16.09 8.92 4.13
N MET A 83 -15.64 9.74 3.18
CA MET A 83 -14.21 9.91 2.90
C MET A 83 -13.57 10.84 3.94
N LYS A 84 -13.15 10.26 5.07
CA LYS A 84 -12.54 10.97 6.20
C LYS A 84 -11.03 10.66 6.36
N GLY A 85 -10.33 10.43 5.27
CA GLY A 85 -8.90 10.17 5.26
C GLY A 85 -8.50 8.70 5.41
N LEU A 86 -7.18 8.45 5.36
CA LEU A 86 -6.60 7.10 5.38
C LEU A 86 -6.79 6.43 6.75
N GLY A 87 -6.60 7.15 7.86
CA GLY A 87 -6.82 6.60 9.20
C GLY A 87 -8.24 6.08 9.38
N HIS A 88 -9.25 6.81 8.88
CA HIS A 88 -10.64 6.35 8.90
C HIS A 88 -10.88 5.13 7.98
N ALA A 89 -10.20 5.04 6.84
CA ALA A 89 -10.28 3.86 5.97
C ALA A 89 -9.71 2.63 6.69
N ILE A 90 -8.57 2.77 7.37
CA ILE A 90 -7.95 1.70 8.18
C ILE A 90 -8.91 1.27 9.29
N LEU A 91 -9.47 2.22 10.04
CA LEU A 91 -10.44 1.93 11.10
C LEU A 91 -11.70 1.23 10.57
N THR A 92 -12.15 1.56 9.36
CA THR A 92 -13.27 0.87 8.69
C THR A 92 -12.95 -0.61 8.40
N GLY A 93 -11.68 -0.96 8.24
CA GLY A 93 -11.20 -2.33 8.03
C GLY A 93 -11.08 -3.17 9.32
N GLU A 94 -11.09 -2.56 10.49
CA GLU A 94 -10.87 -3.23 11.78
C GLU A 94 -11.72 -4.51 11.98
N PRO A 95 -13.03 -4.53 11.68
CA PRO A 95 -13.85 -5.73 11.87
C PRO A 95 -13.42 -6.95 11.03
N LEU A 96 -12.66 -6.72 9.95
CA LEU A 96 -12.13 -7.78 9.07
C LEU A 96 -10.73 -8.23 9.49
N ILE A 97 -9.98 -7.38 10.19
CA ILE A 97 -8.59 -7.60 10.57
C ILE A 97 -8.51 -8.22 11.98
N GLY A 98 -9.32 -7.73 12.91
CA GLY A 98 -9.25 -8.16 14.31
C GLY A 98 -8.00 -7.67 15.05
N PRO A 99 -7.60 -8.34 16.14
CA PRO A 99 -6.49 -7.93 17.01
C PRO A 99 -5.12 -8.42 16.51
N GLU A 100 -4.93 -8.53 15.21
CA GLU A 100 -3.70 -9.03 14.60
C GLU A 100 -2.88 -7.88 13.95
N PRO A 101 -1.55 -8.00 13.87
CA PRO A 101 -0.74 -7.12 13.04
C PRO A 101 -1.14 -7.26 11.57
N PHE A 102 -1.13 -6.16 10.84
CA PHE A 102 -1.59 -6.14 9.46
C PHE A 102 -0.77 -5.20 8.57
N ALA A 103 -0.78 -5.48 7.29
CA ALA A 103 -0.20 -4.58 6.30
C ALA A 103 -1.27 -3.67 5.69
N VAL A 104 -0.87 -2.46 5.33
CA VAL A 104 -1.69 -1.53 4.53
C VAL A 104 -0.93 -1.21 3.25
N LEU A 105 -1.60 -1.43 2.11
CA LEU A 105 -1.09 -1.10 0.80
C LEU A 105 -2.03 -0.08 0.16
N LEU A 106 -1.49 1.08 -0.20
CA LEU A 106 -2.23 2.05 -1.02
C LEU A 106 -2.22 1.58 -2.47
N ALA A 107 -3.42 1.44 -3.04
CA ALA A 107 -3.59 0.81 -4.35
C ALA A 107 -3.09 1.67 -5.52
N ASP A 108 -2.73 2.93 -5.29
CA ASP A 108 -2.15 3.82 -6.29
C ASP A 108 -0.61 3.90 -6.23
N ASP A 109 0.02 3.23 -5.27
CA ASP A 109 1.47 3.06 -5.23
C ASP A 109 1.87 1.69 -5.81
N LEU A 110 2.59 1.70 -6.94
CA LEU A 110 3.21 0.50 -7.50
C LEU A 110 4.66 0.42 -7.04
N CYS A 111 5.02 -0.68 -6.38
CA CYS A 111 6.39 -0.97 -5.99
C CYS A 111 6.95 -2.15 -6.81
N ILE A 112 8.16 -2.02 -7.34
CA ILE A 112 8.83 -3.05 -8.14
C ILE A 112 10.24 -3.27 -7.58
N ASN A 113 10.64 -4.53 -7.44
CA ASN A 113 12.00 -4.94 -7.09
C ASN A 113 12.39 -6.20 -7.89
N GLU A 114 13.68 -6.37 -8.17
CA GLU A 114 14.22 -7.60 -8.79
C GLU A 114 14.38 -8.75 -7.78
N GLY A 115 14.46 -8.42 -6.49
CA GLY A 115 14.48 -9.37 -5.37
C GLY A 115 13.12 -9.43 -4.65
N PRO A 116 13.12 -9.71 -3.33
CA PRO A 116 11.91 -9.73 -2.53
C PRO A 116 11.11 -8.43 -2.67
N SER A 117 9.79 -8.52 -2.75
CA SER A 117 8.91 -7.35 -2.82
C SER A 117 9.13 -6.41 -1.63
N VAL A 118 8.72 -5.14 -1.77
CA VAL A 118 8.87 -4.16 -0.70
C VAL A 118 8.15 -4.64 0.57
N LEU A 119 6.96 -5.19 0.41
CA LEU A 119 6.21 -5.71 1.55
C LEU A 119 6.88 -6.94 2.18
N ALA A 120 7.46 -7.85 1.37
CA ALA A 120 8.20 -9.00 1.91
C ALA A 120 9.41 -8.55 2.75
N GLN A 121 10.16 -7.54 2.28
CA GLN A 121 11.25 -6.94 3.05
C GLN A 121 10.76 -6.35 4.39
N MET A 122 9.61 -5.68 4.39
CA MET A 122 9.01 -5.12 5.60
C MET A 122 8.51 -6.19 6.57
N VAL A 123 7.92 -7.27 6.06
CA VAL A 123 7.47 -8.42 6.88
C VAL A 123 8.66 -9.07 7.57
N ASP A 124 9.80 -9.22 6.90
CA ASP A 124 11.01 -9.77 7.51
C ASP A 124 11.56 -8.85 8.61
N LEU A 125 11.52 -7.54 8.42
CA LEU A 125 11.86 -6.58 9.47
C LEU A 125 10.86 -6.65 10.65
N TYR A 126 9.56 -6.72 10.34
CA TYR A 126 8.53 -6.84 11.38
C TYR A 126 8.70 -8.07 12.26
N ARG A 127 9.05 -9.21 11.67
CA ARG A 127 9.33 -10.45 12.42
C ARG A 127 10.46 -10.31 13.43
N GLN A 128 11.39 -9.38 13.19
CA GLN A 128 12.53 -9.12 14.06
C GLN A 128 12.21 -8.08 15.14
N GLU A 129 11.45 -7.04 14.80
CA GLU A 129 11.27 -5.84 15.61
C GLU A 129 9.93 -5.84 16.38
N GLY A 130 8.86 -6.43 15.81
CA GLY A 130 7.54 -6.55 16.45
C GLY A 130 6.81 -5.21 16.66
N CYS A 131 7.15 -4.16 15.91
CA CYS A 131 6.56 -2.83 16.01
C CYS A 131 6.05 -2.33 14.65
N SER A 132 5.31 -1.23 14.62
CA SER A 132 4.82 -0.63 13.38
C SER A 132 5.98 -0.19 12.48
N ILE A 133 5.84 -0.41 11.17
CA ILE A 133 6.86 -0.09 10.16
C ILE A 133 6.21 0.67 9.01
N VAL A 134 6.82 1.75 8.57
CA VAL A 134 6.44 2.48 7.37
C VAL A 134 7.55 2.43 6.34
N ALA A 135 7.22 2.18 5.09
CA ALA A 135 8.20 2.30 4.00
C ALA A 135 8.42 3.77 3.66
N VAL A 136 9.68 4.13 3.42
CA VAL A 136 10.06 5.51 3.13
C VAL A 136 11.04 5.58 1.96
N GLU A 137 10.97 6.71 1.23
CA GLU A 137 11.92 7.07 0.18
C GLU A 137 12.29 8.55 0.28
N GLU A 138 13.45 8.93 -0.26
CA GLU A 138 13.82 10.33 -0.38
C GLU A 138 13.10 10.95 -1.59
N VAL A 139 12.38 12.04 -1.35
CA VAL A 139 11.71 12.81 -2.41
C VAL A 139 12.40 14.15 -2.63
N PRO A 140 12.21 14.81 -3.78
CA PRO A 140 12.65 16.20 -3.96
C PRO A 140 12.11 17.09 -2.84
N PRO A 141 12.91 17.98 -2.23
CA PRO A 141 12.44 18.85 -1.14
C PRO A 141 11.18 19.67 -1.50
N SER A 142 11.00 20.00 -2.78
CA SER A 142 9.82 20.72 -3.28
C SER A 142 8.53 19.89 -3.30
N GLU A 143 8.60 18.59 -2.99
CA GLU A 143 7.45 17.66 -3.02
C GLU A 143 7.05 17.14 -1.65
N THR A 144 7.69 17.63 -0.58
CA THR A 144 7.38 17.21 0.79
C THR A 144 5.95 17.52 1.21
N ASP A 145 5.31 18.49 0.61
CA ASP A 145 3.90 18.87 0.82
C ASP A 145 2.87 17.86 0.29
N LYS A 146 3.35 16.79 -0.37
CA LYS A 146 2.49 15.70 -0.88
C LYS A 146 2.41 14.51 0.08
N TYR A 147 3.34 14.38 1.03
CA TYR A 147 3.58 13.17 1.82
C TYR A 147 3.64 13.44 3.32
N GLY A 148 3.44 12.39 4.11
CA GLY A 148 3.90 12.37 5.49
C GLY A 148 5.44 12.32 5.51
N ILE A 149 6.07 13.26 6.20
CA ILE A 149 7.53 13.37 6.30
C ILE A 149 7.98 12.89 7.68
N VAL A 150 9.00 12.04 7.71
CA VAL A 150 9.53 11.47 8.95
C VAL A 150 10.90 12.04 9.31
N SER A 151 11.16 12.16 10.60
CA SER A 151 12.48 12.41 11.15
C SER A 151 12.75 11.47 12.33
N GLY A 152 14.03 11.21 12.60
CA GLY A 152 14.42 10.31 13.68
C GLY A 152 15.89 9.90 13.63
N LYS A 153 16.22 8.82 14.35
CA LYS A 153 17.59 8.31 14.48
C LYS A 153 17.81 7.09 13.59
N ASN A 154 18.85 7.13 12.76
CA ASN A 154 19.26 5.95 12.00
C ASN A 154 19.76 4.85 12.95
N ARG A 155 19.13 3.68 12.93
CA ARG A 155 19.67 2.45 13.55
C ARG A 155 20.73 1.82 12.64
N ASN A 156 20.51 1.88 11.33
CA ASN A 156 21.44 1.46 10.28
C ASN A 156 21.13 2.20 8.96
N LYS A 157 21.69 1.75 7.84
CA LYS A 157 21.49 2.40 6.53
C LYS A 157 20.02 2.33 6.05
N GLN A 158 19.29 1.27 6.42
CA GLN A 158 17.93 1.02 5.93
C GLN A 158 16.86 1.35 6.98
N VAL A 159 17.19 1.30 8.27
CA VAL A 159 16.21 1.44 9.36
C VAL A 159 16.47 2.71 10.15
N LEU A 160 15.41 3.50 10.31
CA LEU A 160 15.39 4.70 11.14
C LEU A 160 14.31 4.54 12.21
N GLU A 161 14.63 4.82 13.46
CA GLU A 161 13.68 4.95 14.55
C GLU A 161 13.02 6.32 14.45
N ILE A 162 11.70 6.34 14.25
CA ILE A 162 10.97 7.58 14.03
C ILE A 162 10.81 8.32 15.37
N GLU A 163 11.20 9.59 15.39
CA GLU A 163 10.97 10.49 16.52
C GLU A 163 9.80 11.44 16.27
N SER A 164 9.56 11.80 15.01
CA SER A 164 8.41 12.62 14.62
C SER A 164 7.97 12.39 13.19
N MET A 165 6.69 12.63 12.94
CA MET A 165 6.05 12.61 11.63
C MET A 165 5.21 13.88 11.46
N VAL A 166 5.25 14.46 10.26
CA VAL A 166 4.48 15.66 9.90
C VAL A 166 3.73 15.40 8.60
N GLU A 167 2.41 15.52 8.62
CA GLU A 167 1.58 15.34 7.43
C GLU A 167 1.65 16.55 6.52
N LYS A 168 2.16 16.36 5.30
CA LYS A 168 2.21 17.37 4.23
C LYS A 168 2.71 18.72 4.70
N PRO A 169 3.93 18.81 5.26
CA PRO A 169 4.50 20.07 5.70
C PRO A 169 4.75 20.99 4.50
N ASP A 170 4.78 22.29 4.75
CA ASP A 170 5.34 23.23 3.78
C ASP A 170 6.81 22.82 3.48
N PRO A 171 7.27 22.84 2.22
CA PRO A 171 8.64 22.50 1.87
C PRO A 171 9.72 23.24 2.68
N SER A 172 9.43 24.47 3.10
CA SER A 172 10.33 25.27 3.94
C SER A 172 10.36 24.84 5.41
N GLU A 173 9.37 24.06 5.87
CA GLU A 173 9.20 23.61 7.26
C GLU A 173 9.39 22.10 7.41
N ALA A 174 9.58 21.37 6.31
CA ALA A 174 9.78 19.94 6.32
C ALA A 174 11.07 19.57 7.11
N PRO A 175 10.96 18.69 8.13
CA PRO A 175 12.14 18.35 8.97
C PRO A 175 13.21 17.58 8.19
N THR A 176 12.80 16.85 7.16
CA THR A 176 13.65 16.08 6.23
C THR A 176 12.96 16.02 4.87
N ASN A 177 13.56 15.30 3.92
CA ASN A 177 12.88 14.92 2.66
C ASN A 177 12.56 13.41 2.61
N LEU A 178 12.49 12.74 3.76
CA LEU A 178 12.18 11.32 3.85
C LEU A 178 10.67 11.13 3.96
N ALA A 179 10.07 10.72 2.86
CA ALA A 179 8.62 10.63 2.69
C ALA A 179 8.11 9.21 2.95
N VAL A 180 6.99 9.10 3.66
CA VAL A 180 6.25 7.85 3.82
C VAL A 180 5.54 7.54 2.51
N ILE A 181 5.68 6.30 2.05
CA ILE A 181 4.97 5.79 0.88
C ILE A 181 3.83 4.85 1.30
N GLY A 182 3.04 4.42 0.33
CA GLY A 182 1.83 3.62 0.55
C GLY A 182 2.05 2.17 0.99
N ARG A 183 3.04 1.90 1.83
CA ARG A 183 3.31 0.57 2.41
C ARG A 183 3.56 0.70 3.92
N TYR A 184 2.70 0.02 4.69
CA TYR A 184 2.76 0.03 6.16
C TYR A 184 2.62 -1.38 6.70
N ILE A 185 3.24 -1.67 7.83
CA ILE A 185 2.88 -2.75 8.73
C ILE A 185 2.53 -2.10 10.05
N LEU A 186 1.34 -2.40 10.56
CA LEU A 186 0.77 -1.75 11.72
C LEU A 186 0.47 -2.78 12.82
N THR A 187 0.72 -2.40 14.06
CA THR A 187 0.29 -3.15 15.24
C THR A 187 -1.17 -2.82 15.57
N PRO A 188 -1.96 -3.77 16.14
CA PRO A 188 -3.41 -3.62 16.29
C PRO A 188 -3.84 -2.49 17.23
N ASP A 189 -2.99 -2.04 18.14
CA ASP A 189 -3.25 -0.89 19.02
C ASP A 189 -3.42 0.43 18.24
N ILE A 190 -3.04 0.48 16.97
CA ILE A 190 -3.31 1.62 16.08
C ILE A 190 -4.81 1.91 15.98
N PHE A 191 -5.68 0.89 16.09
CA PHE A 191 -7.12 1.08 16.02
C PHE A 191 -7.65 1.90 17.20
N ASP A 192 -7.15 1.64 18.41
CA ASP A 192 -7.53 2.42 19.60
C ASP A 192 -7.09 3.88 19.45
N ILE A 193 -5.87 4.09 19.02
CA ILE A 193 -5.34 5.43 18.75
C ILE A 193 -6.19 6.17 17.71
N LEU A 194 -6.47 5.52 16.56
CA LEU A 194 -7.26 6.11 15.47
C LEU A 194 -8.69 6.47 15.91
N ARG A 195 -9.28 5.70 16.84
CA ARG A 195 -10.63 5.92 17.36
C ARG A 195 -10.72 7.16 18.23
N ASP A 196 -9.66 7.44 18.98
CA ASP A 196 -9.58 8.56 19.91
C ASP A 196 -9.02 9.83 19.27
N LEU A 197 -8.46 9.76 18.05
CA LEU A 197 -7.92 10.93 17.35
C LEU A 197 -9.03 11.91 16.95
N PRO A 198 -8.90 13.20 17.29
CA PRO A 198 -9.75 14.21 16.71
C PRO A 198 -9.48 14.35 15.21
N PRO A 199 -10.47 14.73 14.41
CA PRO A 199 -10.24 15.07 13.01
C PRO A 199 -9.17 16.15 12.88
N GLY A 200 -8.15 15.87 12.09
CA GLY A 200 -7.07 16.80 11.78
C GLY A 200 -7.40 17.78 10.65
N ARG A 201 -6.39 18.13 9.86
CA ARG A 201 -6.53 19.05 8.71
C ARG A 201 -7.62 18.54 7.76
N ASN A 202 -8.49 19.42 7.31
CA ASN A 202 -9.63 19.13 6.41
C ASN A 202 -10.70 18.18 6.98
N GLY A 203 -10.73 17.92 8.30
CA GLY A 203 -11.68 17.00 8.93
C GLY A 203 -11.34 15.51 8.69
N GLU A 204 -10.12 15.22 8.28
CA GLU A 204 -9.64 13.86 8.03
C GLU A 204 -8.95 13.27 9.27
N VAL A 205 -9.09 11.96 9.47
CA VAL A 205 -8.31 11.18 10.42
C VAL A 205 -7.03 10.73 9.71
N GLN A 206 -5.90 11.34 10.08
CA GLN A 206 -4.63 11.08 9.44
C GLN A 206 -3.91 9.90 10.12
N ILE A 207 -3.44 8.94 9.33
CA ILE A 207 -2.63 7.85 9.86
C ILE A 207 -1.30 8.35 10.42
N THR A 208 -0.76 9.42 9.86
CA THR A 208 0.48 10.07 10.30
C THR A 208 0.38 10.54 11.75
N ASP A 209 -0.76 11.07 12.17
CA ASP A 209 -0.98 11.52 13.55
C ASP A 209 -1.00 10.33 14.53
N ALA A 210 -1.67 9.23 14.13
CA ALA A 210 -1.69 8.00 14.94
C ALA A 210 -0.28 7.39 15.07
N LEU A 211 0.44 7.30 13.97
CA LEU A 211 1.82 6.79 13.97
C LEU A 211 2.77 7.68 14.78
N ASN A 212 2.52 9.00 14.80
CA ASN A 212 3.32 9.92 15.60
C ASN A 212 3.15 9.66 17.12
N ILE A 213 1.96 9.26 17.56
CA ILE A 213 1.72 8.83 18.96
C ILE A 213 2.53 7.56 19.26
N GLN A 214 2.46 6.53 18.41
CA GLN A 214 3.27 5.32 18.58
C GLN A 214 4.79 5.61 18.51
N ALA A 215 5.22 6.57 17.67
CA ALA A 215 6.62 6.95 17.55
C ALA A 215 7.17 7.60 18.84
N GLN A 216 6.37 8.38 19.54
CA GLN A 216 6.74 8.95 20.85
C GLN A 216 7.00 7.86 21.91
N GLU A 217 6.47 6.67 21.71
CA GLU A 217 6.71 5.49 22.55
C GLU A 217 7.84 4.60 22.02
N GLY A 218 8.54 5.01 20.95
CA GLY A 218 9.63 4.25 20.33
C GLY A 218 9.15 3.02 19.56
N ARG A 219 7.89 2.96 19.13
CA ARG A 219 7.24 1.79 18.53
C ARG A 219 6.98 1.91 17.02
N VAL A 220 7.69 2.80 16.32
CA VAL A 220 7.58 2.95 14.86
C VAL A 220 8.96 3.05 14.23
N LEU A 221 9.16 2.26 13.18
CA LEU A 221 10.36 2.28 12.37
C LEU A 221 10.03 2.77 10.94
N ALA A 222 10.92 3.55 10.38
CA ALA A 222 10.95 3.82 8.94
C ALA A 222 11.93 2.88 8.27
N TYR A 223 11.51 2.28 7.16
CA TYR A 223 12.30 1.36 6.36
C TYR A 223 12.58 1.91 4.97
N ARG A 224 13.86 2.15 4.67
CA ARG A 224 14.32 2.46 3.30
C ARG A 224 14.42 1.16 2.52
N PHE A 225 13.38 0.86 1.78
CA PHE A 225 13.25 -0.38 1.01
C PHE A 225 14.21 -0.42 -0.19
N GLN A 226 14.46 -1.62 -0.68
CA GLN A 226 15.11 -1.86 -1.96
C GLN A 226 14.04 -2.04 -3.04
N GLY A 227 14.17 -1.31 -4.14
CA GLY A 227 13.21 -1.31 -5.22
C GLY A 227 12.91 0.10 -5.72
N ARG A 228 11.89 0.20 -6.56
CA ARG A 228 11.40 1.46 -7.12
C ARG A 228 9.91 1.59 -6.86
N ARG A 229 9.51 2.77 -6.43
CA ARG A 229 8.09 3.12 -6.27
C ARG A 229 7.66 4.03 -7.42
N PHE A 230 6.42 3.88 -7.85
CA PHE A 230 5.74 4.73 -8.81
C PHE A 230 4.40 5.19 -8.24
N ASP A 231 4.22 6.51 -8.13
CA ASP A 231 2.95 7.12 -7.73
C ASP A 231 1.98 7.14 -8.93
N CYS A 232 1.20 6.07 -9.07
CA CYS A 232 0.20 5.94 -10.12
C CYS A 232 -1.06 6.80 -9.88
N GLY A 233 -1.10 7.56 -8.80
CA GLY A 233 -2.09 8.63 -8.60
C GLY A 233 -1.85 9.85 -9.50
N SER A 234 -0.62 10.03 -10.00
CA SER A 234 -0.23 11.04 -10.98
C SER A 234 -0.15 10.47 -12.39
N ILE A 235 -0.35 11.31 -13.42
CA ILE A 235 -0.23 10.91 -14.83
C ILE A 235 1.21 10.48 -15.14
N GLU A 236 2.18 11.25 -14.69
CA GLU A 236 3.61 11.02 -14.89
C GLU A 236 4.05 9.69 -14.25
N GLY A 237 3.64 9.44 -13.01
CA GLY A 237 3.94 8.21 -12.29
C GLY A 237 3.29 6.99 -12.93
N PHE A 238 2.04 7.11 -13.41
CA PHE A 238 1.35 6.04 -14.13
C PHE A 238 2.04 5.66 -15.44
N VAL A 239 2.48 6.66 -16.23
CA VAL A 239 3.24 6.43 -17.48
C VAL A 239 4.59 5.78 -17.17
N ALA A 240 5.31 6.30 -16.17
CA ALA A 240 6.60 5.74 -15.76
C ALA A 240 6.48 4.29 -15.26
N ALA A 241 5.45 3.98 -14.47
CA ALA A 241 5.11 2.63 -14.03
C ALA A 241 4.88 1.68 -15.22
N THR A 242 4.02 2.11 -16.16
CA THR A 242 3.70 1.33 -17.36
C THR A 242 4.95 1.04 -18.18
N GLN A 243 5.82 2.03 -18.37
CA GLN A 243 7.07 1.86 -19.11
C GLN A 243 8.04 0.90 -18.38
N ALA A 244 8.17 1.05 -17.06
CA ALA A 244 9.05 0.19 -16.27
C ALA A 244 8.60 -1.28 -16.31
N VAL A 245 7.30 -1.55 -16.11
CA VAL A 245 6.73 -2.90 -16.19
C VAL A 245 6.89 -3.46 -17.60
N PHE A 246 6.59 -2.68 -18.64
CA PHE A 246 6.77 -3.12 -20.02
C PHE A 246 8.22 -3.51 -20.32
N THR A 247 9.18 -2.68 -19.92
CA THR A 247 10.61 -2.96 -20.15
C THR A 247 11.05 -4.22 -19.40
N SER A 248 10.67 -4.39 -18.14
CA SER A 248 11.10 -5.56 -17.36
C SER A 248 10.50 -6.88 -17.84
N GLN A 249 9.23 -6.87 -18.27
CA GLN A 249 8.51 -8.11 -18.62
C GLN A 249 8.55 -8.45 -20.11
N TYR A 250 8.59 -7.44 -20.99
CA TYR A 250 8.43 -7.64 -22.44
C TYR A 250 9.62 -7.18 -23.27
N ASN A 251 10.53 -6.42 -22.71
CA ASN A 251 11.74 -5.94 -23.41
C ASN A 251 12.98 -5.92 -22.49
N PRO A 252 13.35 -7.06 -21.87
CA PRO A 252 14.44 -7.12 -20.87
C PRO A 252 15.84 -6.82 -21.44
N SER A 253 15.95 -6.63 -22.77
CA SER A 253 17.21 -6.36 -23.47
C SER A 253 17.36 -4.90 -23.92
N ALA A 254 16.45 -4.00 -23.54
CA ALA A 254 16.45 -2.59 -23.93
C ALA A 254 17.19 -1.68 -22.93
#